data_f7548d36a1632f1cc0a08f3ea5d38774
#
_entry.id   f7548d36a1632f1cc0a08f3ea5d38774
#
_cell.length_a   1.000
_cell.length_b   1.000
_cell.length_c   1.000
_cell.angle_alpha   90.00
_cell.angle_beta   90.00
_cell.angle_gamma   90.00
#
_symmetry.space_group_name_H-M   'P 1'
#
loop_
_entity.id
_entity.type
_entity.pdbx_description
1 polymer ?
#
loop_
_entity_poly.entity_id
_entity_poly.type
_entity_poly.pdbx_seq_one_letter_code
_entity_poly.pdbx_strand_id
1 'polypeptide(L)'
;MRHTLDAVDNCNLAALDSACLSYNSKLLLELYFMSDKLASKITDSELEVMKLLWHASDALPVTEIREQLQRSKGWEPATIKTLISRLVSKGVVRQEKRNVYYYSPVISEKEYSSWATKDLITRIYNGKASDLIASLVSSNGLTKDDIAELREMFKVEE
;
A
#
# COMPACT_ATOMS: atom_id res chain seq x y z
N MET A 1 -8.09 -24.13 -10.16
CA MET A 1 -8.21 -23.71 -8.76
C MET A 1 -8.08 -22.19 -8.68
N ARG A 2 -9.15 -21.50 -8.98
CA ARG A 2 -9.32 -20.05 -8.77
C ARG A 2 -10.39 -19.93 -7.70
N HIS A 3 -10.21 -19.15 -6.70
CA HIS A 3 -11.09 -18.73 -5.60
C HIS A 3 -10.44 -18.92 -4.23
N THR A 4 -9.65 -17.94 -3.79
CA THR A 4 -9.41 -17.70 -2.36
C THR A 4 -8.88 -16.30 -2.05
N LEU A 5 -8.95 -15.31 -2.96
CA LEU A 5 -8.49 -13.94 -2.68
C LEU A 5 -9.60 -12.88 -2.65
N ASP A 6 -10.83 -13.23 -3.03
CA ASP A 6 -11.96 -12.27 -3.06
C ASP A 6 -12.74 -12.13 -1.74
N ALA A 7 -12.29 -12.81 -0.67
CA ALA A 7 -13.03 -12.86 0.61
C ALA A 7 -12.60 -11.79 1.64
N VAL A 8 -11.60 -10.97 1.35
CA VAL A 8 -11.07 -10.01 2.34
C VAL A 8 -11.66 -8.61 2.20
N ASP A 9 -12.26 -8.29 1.05
CA ASP A 9 -12.77 -6.93 0.77
C ASP A 9 -14.16 -6.63 1.32
N ASN A 10 -14.81 -7.60 1.99
CA ASN A 10 -16.18 -7.40 2.50
C ASN A 10 -16.39 -7.95 3.91
N CYS A 11 -15.41 -7.81 4.79
CA CYS A 11 -15.58 -8.13 6.21
C CYS A 11 -16.30 -6.97 6.92
N ASN A 12 -17.62 -7.04 6.88
CA ASN A 12 -18.50 -6.26 7.74
C ASN A 12 -18.22 -6.69 9.20
N LEU A 13 -17.67 -5.79 10.01
CA LEU A 13 -17.18 -6.02 11.38
C LEU A 13 -18.27 -6.46 12.40
N ALA A 14 -19.52 -6.60 11.98
CA ALA A 14 -20.67 -6.76 12.89
C ALA A 14 -21.12 -8.22 13.15
N ALA A 15 -20.44 -9.24 12.60
CA ALA A 15 -20.90 -10.63 12.74
C ALA A 15 -19.77 -11.62 13.05
N LEU A 16 -18.94 -11.36 14.06
CA LEU A 16 -17.92 -12.30 14.51
C LEU A 16 -18.23 -12.76 15.94
N ASP A 17 -18.74 -13.98 16.03
CA ASP A 17 -18.96 -14.71 17.27
C ASP A 17 -17.66 -14.89 18.07
N SER A 18 -17.73 -14.73 19.40
CA SER A 18 -16.59 -14.53 20.31
C SER A 18 -15.55 -15.66 20.41
N ALA A 19 -15.82 -16.83 19.87
CA ALA A 19 -14.89 -17.98 19.86
C ALA A 19 -13.99 -18.05 18.61
N CYS A 20 -14.42 -17.48 17.48
CA CYS A 20 -13.60 -17.33 16.27
C CYS A 20 -12.61 -16.15 16.35
N LEU A 21 -12.89 -15.16 17.21
CA LEU A 21 -12.13 -13.94 17.39
C LEU A 21 -10.70 -14.16 17.91
N SER A 22 -10.45 -15.21 18.69
CA SER A 22 -9.14 -15.42 19.33
C SER A 22 -8.08 -15.97 18.36
N TYR A 23 -8.45 -16.83 17.41
CA TYR A 23 -7.49 -17.42 16.46
C TYR A 23 -7.29 -16.53 15.21
N ASN A 24 -8.38 -15.91 14.75
CA ASN A 24 -8.37 -15.06 13.56
C ASN A 24 -7.74 -13.68 13.84
N SER A 25 -7.91 -13.14 15.05
CA SER A 25 -7.30 -11.86 15.45
C SER A 25 -5.78 -11.92 15.52
N LYS A 26 -5.21 -13.05 15.96
CA LYS A 26 -3.76 -13.23 16.02
C LYS A 26 -3.14 -13.34 14.63
N LEU A 27 -3.78 -14.11 13.73
CA LEU A 27 -3.34 -14.24 12.34
C LEU A 27 -3.44 -12.92 11.58
N LEU A 28 -4.53 -12.17 11.77
CA LEU A 28 -4.71 -10.85 11.19
C LEU A 28 -3.69 -9.83 11.70
N LEU A 29 -3.36 -9.89 13.00
CA LEU A 29 -2.29 -9.08 13.59
C LEU A 29 -0.92 -9.43 13.02
N GLU A 30 -0.61 -10.72 12.87
CA GLU A 30 0.66 -11.16 12.28
C GLU A 30 0.78 -10.73 10.80
N LEU A 31 -0.28 -10.86 10.02
CA LEU A 31 -0.33 -10.39 8.64
C LEU A 31 -0.17 -8.85 8.56
N TYR A 32 -0.81 -8.13 9.47
CA TYR A 32 -0.72 -6.68 9.56
C TYR A 32 0.71 -6.23 9.93
N PHE A 33 1.33 -6.83 10.95
CA PHE A 33 2.73 -6.55 11.30
C PHE A 33 3.71 -6.91 10.17
N MET A 34 3.41 -7.95 9.39
CA MET A 34 4.22 -8.35 8.25
C MET A 34 4.13 -7.33 7.12
N SER A 35 2.94 -6.81 6.85
CA SER A 35 2.70 -5.76 5.86
C SER A 35 3.43 -4.46 6.23
N ASP A 36 3.32 -4.00 7.47
CA ASP A 36 4.03 -2.81 7.97
C ASP A 36 5.57 -2.97 7.87
N LYS A 37 6.09 -4.14 8.21
CA LYS A 37 7.51 -4.46 8.10
C LYS A 37 8.00 -4.49 6.64
N LEU A 38 7.17 -4.93 5.71
CA LEU A 38 7.47 -4.88 4.27
C LEU A 38 7.41 -3.45 3.74
N ALA A 39 6.35 -2.71 4.09
CA ALA A 39 6.16 -1.33 3.67
C ALA A 39 7.33 -0.42 4.08
N SER A 40 7.83 -0.57 5.32
CA SER A 40 8.96 0.21 5.85
C SER A 40 10.28 0.04 5.09
N LYS A 41 10.39 -1.00 4.25
CA LYS A 41 11.58 -1.28 3.45
C LYS A 41 11.60 -0.57 2.09
N ILE A 42 10.47 0.02 1.68
CA ILE A 42 10.33 0.65 0.37
C ILE A 42 10.93 2.06 0.42
N THR A 43 11.87 2.34 -0.46
CA THR A 43 12.44 3.68 -0.65
C THR A 43 11.63 4.48 -1.68
N ASP A 44 11.81 5.81 -1.75
CA ASP A 44 11.08 6.68 -2.67
C ASP A 44 11.21 6.24 -4.14
N SER A 45 12.42 5.88 -4.57
CA SER A 45 12.64 5.39 -5.94
C SER A 45 11.99 4.04 -6.21
N GLU A 46 11.95 3.16 -5.21
CA GLU A 46 11.28 1.87 -5.28
C GLU A 46 9.77 2.02 -5.25
N LEU A 47 9.26 3.05 -4.57
CA LEU A 47 7.83 3.38 -4.54
C LEU A 47 7.29 3.70 -5.95
N GLU A 48 8.09 4.35 -6.79
CA GLU A 48 7.67 4.63 -8.17
C GLU A 48 7.47 3.33 -8.99
N VAL A 49 8.28 2.30 -8.73
CA VAL A 49 8.06 0.96 -9.31
C VAL A 49 6.81 0.32 -8.74
N MET A 50 6.59 0.43 -7.43
CA MET A 50 5.40 -0.12 -6.75
C MET A 50 4.10 0.52 -7.25
N LYS A 51 4.05 1.84 -7.42
CA LYS A 51 2.89 2.55 -7.98
C LYS A 51 2.48 1.98 -9.33
N LEU A 52 3.45 1.71 -10.20
CA LEU A 52 3.20 1.11 -11.49
C LEU A 52 2.60 -0.30 -11.37
N LEU A 53 3.13 -1.11 -10.46
CA LEU A 53 2.62 -2.46 -10.21
C LEU A 53 1.23 -2.47 -9.59
N TRP A 54 0.90 -1.52 -8.71
CA TRP A 54 -0.43 -1.40 -8.11
C TRP A 54 -1.51 -0.96 -9.11
N HIS A 55 -1.16 -0.12 -10.09
CA HIS A 55 -2.10 0.32 -11.12
C HIS A 55 -2.32 -0.72 -12.22
N ALA A 56 -1.52 -1.78 -12.25
CA ALA A 56 -1.67 -2.87 -13.20
C ALA A 56 -2.73 -3.86 -12.73
N SER A 57 -3.58 -4.31 -13.65
CA SER A 57 -4.60 -5.34 -13.36
C SER A 57 -4.00 -6.72 -13.11
N ASP A 58 -2.82 -6.99 -13.68
CA ASP A 58 -2.12 -8.27 -13.62
C ASP A 58 -0.62 -8.07 -13.41
N ALA A 59 0.10 -9.19 -13.21
CA ALA A 59 1.56 -9.17 -13.14
C ALA A 59 2.18 -8.62 -14.43
N LEU A 60 3.09 -7.66 -14.33
CA LEU A 60 3.74 -6.99 -15.46
C LEU A 60 5.04 -7.69 -15.86
N PRO A 61 5.31 -7.85 -17.17
CA PRO A 61 6.61 -8.29 -17.65
C PRO A 61 7.66 -7.18 -17.48
N VAL A 62 8.91 -7.56 -17.30
CA VAL A 62 10.03 -6.61 -17.11
C VAL A 62 10.16 -5.58 -18.22
N THR A 63 9.82 -5.96 -19.45
CA THR A 63 9.86 -5.08 -20.63
C THR A 63 8.93 -3.90 -20.47
N GLU A 64 7.69 -4.16 -20.07
CA GLU A 64 6.67 -3.14 -19.88
C GLU A 64 7.01 -2.19 -18.72
N ILE A 65 7.47 -2.74 -17.59
CA ILE A 65 7.94 -1.93 -16.45
C ILE A 65 9.05 -0.97 -16.90
N ARG A 66 10.00 -1.47 -17.70
CA ARG A 66 11.09 -0.65 -18.22
C ARG A 66 10.60 0.45 -19.12
N GLU A 67 9.77 0.13 -20.11
CA GLU A 67 9.26 1.12 -21.06
C GLU A 67 8.47 2.23 -20.37
N GLN A 68 7.62 1.89 -19.42
CA GLN A 68 6.82 2.87 -18.70
C GLN A 68 7.69 3.77 -17.80
N LEU A 69 8.66 3.23 -17.07
CA LEU A 69 9.53 4.02 -16.21
C LEU A 69 10.57 4.84 -17.00
N GLN A 70 11.06 4.33 -18.11
CA GLN A 70 11.90 5.13 -19.03
C GLN A 70 11.13 6.33 -19.59
N ARG A 71 9.88 6.11 -20.01
CA ARG A 71 9.04 7.17 -20.59
C ARG A 71 8.63 8.22 -19.53
N SER A 72 8.25 7.80 -18.33
CA SER A 72 7.72 8.68 -17.27
C SER A 72 8.80 9.36 -16.43
N LYS A 73 9.93 8.69 -16.18
CA LYS A 73 10.99 9.16 -15.28
C LYS A 73 12.33 9.38 -15.98
N GLY A 74 12.50 8.94 -17.21
CA GLY A 74 13.77 9.00 -17.92
C GLY A 74 14.87 8.12 -17.34
N TRP A 75 14.51 7.09 -16.57
CA TRP A 75 15.49 6.24 -15.88
C TRP A 75 16.15 5.25 -16.85
N GLU A 76 17.45 5.04 -16.63
CA GLU A 76 18.23 4.06 -17.38
C GLU A 76 17.77 2.63 -17.07
N PRO A 77 17.80 1.71 -18.06
CA PRO A 77 17.41 0.31 -17.89
C PRO A 77 18.12 -0.40 -16.75
N ALA A 78 19.38 -0.08 -16.50
CA ALA A 78 20.18 -0.64 -15.41
C ALA A 78 19.66 -0.22 -14.04
N THR A 79 19.24 1.04 -13.89
CA THR A 79 18.63 1.57 -12.67
C THR A 79 17.32 0.86 -12.37
N ILE A 80 16.43 0.75 -13.36
CA ILE A 80 15.13 0.08 -13.21
C ILE A 80 15.33 -1.39 -12.80
N LYS A 81 16.23 -2.10 -13.46
CA LYS A 81 16.57 -3.49 -13.13
C LYS A 81 17.05 -3.62 -11.68
N THR A 82 17.89 -2.69 -11.22
CA THR A 82 18.39 -2.68 -9.85
C THR A 82 17.27 -2.47 -8.83
N LEU A 83 16.35 -1.52 -9.09
CA LEU A 83 15.20 -1.26 -8.22
C LEU A 83 14.27 -2.47 -8.11
N ILE A 84 13.94 -3.09 -9.24
CA ILE A 84 13.14 -4.32 -9.26
C ILE A 84 13.81 -5.44 -8.47
N SER A 85 15.12 -5.66 -8.69
CA SER A 85 15.89 -6.69 -7.99
C SER A 85 15.90 -6.46 -6.47
N ARG A 86 16.02 -5.20 -6.04
CA ARG A 86 15.95 -4.84 -4.61
C ARG A 86 14.57 -5.11 -4.02
N LEU A 87 13.48 -4.75 -4.72
CA LEU A 87 12.11 -5.02 -4.28
C LEU A 87 11.85 -6.53 -4.13
N VAL A 88 12.34 -7.34 -5.06
CA VAL A 88 12.26 -8.81 -4.97
C VAL A 88 13.05 -9.32 -3.78
N SER A 89 14.30 -8.88 -3.58
CA SER A 89 15.12 -9.30 -2.44
C SER A 89 14.57 -8.86 -1.08
N LYS A 90 13.83 -7.74 -1.03
CA LYS A 90 13.12 -7.28 0.16
C LYS A 90 11.81 -8.05 0.42
N GLY A 91 11.35 -8.87 -0.51
CA GLY A 91 10.10 -9.62 -0.43
C GLY A 91 8.83 -8.80 -0.68
N VAL A 92 8.95 -7.56 -1.21
CA VAL A 92 7.83 -6.66 -1.47
C VAL A 92 7.19 -6.90 -2.83
N VAL A 93 7.98 -7.48 -3.75
CA VAL A 93 7.55 -7.85 -5.10
C VAL A 93 7.81 -9.33 -5.31
N ARG A 94 6.83 -10.02 -5.83
CA ARG A 94 6.93 -11.41 -6.29
C ARG A 94 7.42 -11.42 -7.73
N GLN A 95 8.40 -12.29 -7.99
CA GLN A 95 8.91 -12.57 -9.34
C GLN A 95 8.46 -13.95 -9.76
N GLU A 96 7.85 -14.06 -10.92
CA GLU A 96 7.43 -15.32 -11.52
C GLU A 96 8.09 -15.50 -12.88
N LYS A 97 8.72 -16.66 -13.09
CA LYS A 97 9.33 -16.99 -14.38
C LYS A 97 8.31 -17.71 -15.27
N ARG A 98 7.96 -17.07 -16.36
CA ARG A 98 7.20 -17.65 -17.49
C ARG A 98 8.11 -17.71 -18.70
N ASN A 99 7.69 -17.24 -19.87
CA ASN A 99 8.57 -16.99 -21.04
C ASN A 99 9.57 -15.86 -20.74
N VAL A 100 9.14 -14.83 -20.02
CA VAL A 100 9.96 -13.78 -19.40
C VAL A 100 9.62 -13.68 -17.91
N TYR A 101 10.33 -12.84 -17.17
CA TYR A 101 9.99 -12.58 -15.78
C TYR A 101 8.83 -11.62 -15.67
N TYR A 102 7.82 -11.99 -14.86
CA TYR A 102 6.68 -11.20 -14.47
C TYR A 102 6.78 -10.80 -13.00
N TYR A 103 6.28 -9.62 -12.69
CA TYR A 103 6.37 -9.03 -11.36
C TYR A 103 4.99 -8.60 -10.88
N SER A 104 4.69 -8.90 -9.62
CA SER A 104 3.45 -8.50 -8.95
C SER A 104 3.73 -8.01 -7.54
N PRO A 105 2.96 -7.05 -7.00
CA PRO A 105 3.14 -6.57 -5.64
C PRO A 105 2.73 -7.64 -4.63
N VAL A 106 3.44 -7.72 -3.50
CA VAL A 106 3.09 -8.58 -2.36
C VAL A 106 2.19 -7.85 -1.38
N ILE A 107 2.40 -6.52 -1.23
CA ILE A 107 1.56 -5.64 -0.42
C ILE A 107 0.72 -4.74 -1.33
N SER A 108 -0.50 -4.45 -0.93
CA SER A 108 -1.40 -3.55 -1.65
C SER A 108 -1.02 -2.08 -1.44
N GLU A 109 -1.48 -1.21 -2.33
CA GLU A 109 -1.33 0.23 -2.19
C GLU A 109 -1.99 0.75 -0.90
N LYS A 110 -3.17 0.20 -0.55
CA LYS A 110 -3.90 0.53 0.69
C LYS A 110 -3.09 0.21 1.95
N GLU A 111 -2.45 -0.96 1.99
CA GLU A 111 -1.60 -1.36 3.12
C GLU A 111 -0.39 -0.44 3.24
N TYR A 112 0.27 -0.12 2.12
CA TYR A 112 1.38 0.83 2.11
C TYR A 112 0.95 2.22 2.56
N SER A 113 -0.14 2.76 2.03
CA SER A 113 -0.66 4.09 2.38
C SER A 113 -1.04 4.17 3.86
N SER A 114 -1.67 3.13 4.40
CA SER A 114 -2.02 3.03 5.81
C SER A 114 -0.78 3.06 6.71
N TRP A 115 0.25 2.28 6.35
CA TRP A 115 1.53 2.29 7.06
C TRP A 115 2.21 3.67 6.96
N ALA A 116 2.31 4.25 5.76
CA ALA A 116 2.98 5.53 5.53
C ALA A 116 2.32 6.67 6.31
N THR A 117 0.99 6.68 6.39
CA THR A 117 0.23 7.65 7.19
C THR A 117 0.55 7.53 8.67
N LYS A 118 0.57 6.31 9.21
CA LYS A 118 0.91 6.07 10.63
C LYS A 118 2.34 6.45 10.95
N ASP A 119 3.26 6.10 10.08
CA ASP A 119 4.67 6.44 10.23
C ASP A 119 4.87 7.97 10.22
N LEU A 120 4.20 8.69 9.30
CA LEU A 120 4.19 10.15 9.26
C LEU A 120 3.66 10.75 10.57
N ILE A 121 2.50 10.30 11.04
CA ILE A 121 1.88 10.78 12.28
C ILE A 121 2.82 10.54 13.47
N THR A 122 3.43 9.37 13.54
CA THR A 122 4.32 9.01 14.64
C THR A 122 5.60 9.86 14.63
N ARG A 123 6.25 10.00 13.47
CA ARG A 123 7.55 10.69 13.36
C ARG A 123 7.46 12.21 13.42
N ILE A 124 6.41 12.79 12.81
CA ILE A 124 6.31 14.25 12.68
C ILE A 124 5.36 14.85 13.72
N TYR A 125 4.26 14.16 14.01
CA TYR A 125 3.19 14.66 14.88
C TYR A 125 3.12 13.96 16.24
N ASN A 126 4.19 13.28 16.66
CA ASN A 126 4.28 12.60 17.96
C ASN A 126 3.08 11.67 18.28
N GLY A 127 2.53 11.03 17.26
CA GLY A 127 1.38 10.14 17.38
C GLY A 127 0.01 10.83 17.39
N LYS A 128 -0.06 12.17 17.24
CA LYS A 128 -1.32 12.92 17.29
C LYS A 128 -1.87 13.18 15.88
N ALA A 129 -2.86 12.41 15.47
CA ALA A 129 -3.53 12.58 14.18
C ALA A 129 -4.23 13.95 14.05
N SER A 130 -4.72 14.53 15.16
CA SER A 130 -5.32 15.87 15.18
C SER A 130 -4.37 16.97 14.71
N ASP A 131 -3.07 16.84 15.01
CA ASP A 131 -2.08 17.83 14.63
C ASP A 131 -1.80 17.77 13.11
N LEU A 132 -1.86 16.59 12.50
CA LEU A 132 -1.82 16.44 11.05
C LEU A 132 -3.03 17.13 10.39
N ILE A 133 -4.25 16.91 10.91
CA ILE A 133 -5.47 17.54 10.38
C ILE A 133 -5.37 19.06 10.52
N ALA A 134 -4.95 19.57 11.67
CA ALA A 134 -4.75 20.99 11.89
C ALA A 134 -3.72 21.61 10.92
N SER A 135 -2.65 20.87 10.63
CA SER A 135 -1.64 21.29 9.66
C SER A 135 -2.21 21.39 8.24
N LEU A 136 -3.02 20.39 7.82
CA LEU A 136 -3.69 20.40 6.51
C LEU A 136 -4.68 21.57 6.37
N VAL A 137 -5.44 21.86 7.41
CA VAL A 137 -6.37 23.00 7.43
C VAL A 137 -5.60 24.32 7.34
N SER A 138 -4.52 24.47 8.12
CA SER A 138 -3.71 25.71 8.17
C SER A 138 -2.94 25.99 6.88
N SER A 139 -2.53 24.94 6.17
CA SER A 139 -1.77 25.05 4.91
C SER A 139 -2.66 25.21 3.66
N ASN A 140 -3.98 25.37 3.82
CA ASN A 140 -4.95 25.32 2.73
C ASN A 140 -4.86 24.02 1.88
N GLY A 141 -4.39 22.95 2.51
CA GLY A 141 -4.26 21.63 1.87
C GLY A 141 -5.59 20.90 1.68
N LEU A 142 -6.70 21.44 2.23
CA LEU A 142 -8.05 20.91 2.09
C LEU A 142 -8.91 21.88 1.29
N THR A 143 -9.61 21.38 0.28
CA THR A 143 -10.63 22.11 -0.45
C THR A 143 -11.95 22.16 0.34
N LYS A 144 -12.91 23.00 -0.11
CA LYS A 144 -14.24 23.02 0.50
C LYS A 144 -14.97 21.68 0.35
N ASP A 145 -14.73 21.01 -0.75
CA ASP A 145 -15.34 19.71 -1.05
C ASP A 145 -14.75 18.62 -0.14
N ASP A 146 -13.43 18.61 0.09
CA ASP A 146 -12.78 17.70 1.04
C ASP A 146 -13.34 17.89 2.46
N ILE A 147 -13.56 19.15 2.88
CA ILE A 147 -14.12 19.45 4.20
C ILE A 147 -15.58 18.95 4.31
N ALA A 148 -16.36 19.07 3.24
CA ALA A 148 -17.74 18.57 3.21
C ALA A 148 -17.75 17.02 3.31
N GLU A 149 -16.90 16.35 2.56
CA GLU A 149 -16.76 14.90 2.59
C GLU A 149 -16.33 14.39 3.99
N LEU A 150 -15.33 15.02 4.60
CA LEU A 150 -14.89 14.70 5.96
C LEU A 150 -16.03 14.87 6.97
N ARG A 151 -16.84 15.91 6.86
CA ARG A 151 -17.99 16.12 7.76
C ARG A 151 -19.03 15.00 7.64
N GLU A 152 -19.27 14.51 6.43
CA GLU A 152 -20.20 13.38 6.23
C GLU A 152 -19.63 12.08 6.83
N MET A 153 -18.32 11.82 6.68
CA MET A 153 -17.68 10.67 7.29
C MET A 153 -17.82 10.64 8.82
N PHE A 154 -17.68 11.80 9.48
CA PHE A 154 -17.83 11.89 10.94
C PHE A 154 -19.26 11.79 11.45
N LYS A 155 -20.28 12.03 10.60
CA LYS A 155 -21.70 11.89 10.99
C LYS A 155 -22.18 10.44 11.01
N VAL A 156 -21.49 9.53 10.36
CA VAL A 156 -21.90 8.11 10.26
C VAL A 156 -21.54 7.32 11.53
N GLU A 157 -20.76 7.90 12.44
CA GLU A 157 -20.31 7.23 13.68
C GLU A 157 -21.13 7.62 14.96
N GLU A 158 -22.18 8.41 14.83
CA GLU A 158 -23.17 8.67 15.91
C GLU A 158 -24.42 7.79 15.71
#